data_b9905689e7ea68e17aee47ea47c8c37d
#
_entry.id   b9905689e7ea68e17aee47ea47c8c37d
#
_cell.length_a   1.000
_cell.length_b   1.000
_cell.length_c   1.000
_cell.angle_alpha   90.00
_cell.angle_beta   90.00
_cell.angle_gamma   90.00
#
_symmetry.space_group_name_H-M   'P 1'
#
loop_
_entity.id
_entity.type
_entity.pdbx_description
1 polymer ?
#
loop_
_entity_poly.entity_id
_entity_poly.type
_entity_poly.pdbx_seq_one_letter_code
_entity_poly.pdbx_strand_id
1 'polypeptide(L)'
;MAYKILSLDGGGSWAVIQARVLKDIYGDIHGHELLKTFDMAIANSGGSLVLACLCNNMLLSEIISVFEDESKRKQVFSKLNFWEKLSLRNIASLTSVLGPKYSAKRKMEGLRSVFTKYDSLIKEGKATKSIVDTPMHELPAIIGKPDLQIIVVGFDYFKQRASFFRSNIKSHTDVFNNGKYYQITLGHAIHSSSNAPVNYFDSPAEANVSLLGGNDSRKAWYWDGAVSGFNNPILAGVIEAMTNNNGIPLSDYNILSLGTGTGGRAVIPDYQNSTDPRIASIYQKNKDNKLAMTNSRTSFISDIQKMSTSILGDPPDSATFIAYSIIDPSLSNNACIVRINPCIKPVLNPDSLMFEIPKAYASNPDDFVKVMDMDMDAVANDEVSLITQLCSKFIVNSDPCLPNQFIRGDGSGIHLGYGTYREAKARWLSATAV
;
A
#
# COMPACT_ATOMS: atom_id res chain seq x y z
N MET A 1 -24.88 7.43 12.40
CA MET A 1 -23.51 7.99 12.22
C MET A 1 -22.84 7.18 11.13
N ALA A 2 -22.11 7.84 10.24
CA ALA A 2 -21.40 7.14 9.18
C ALA A 2 -20.27 6.26 9.75
N TYR A 3 -20.09 5.07 9.19
CA TYR A 3 -19.00 4.16 9.51
C TYR A 3 -17.76 4.55 8.69
N LYS A 4 -16.68 4.90 9.37
CA LYS A 4 -15.50 5.47 8.74
C LYS A 4 -14.37 4.44 8.61
N ILE A 5 -13.86 4.22 7.40
CA ILE A 5 -12.79 3.28 7.10
C ILE A 5 -11.56 4.03 6.60
N LEU A 6 -10.39 3.74 7.19
CA LEU A 6 -9.08 4.11 6.67
C LEU A 6 -8.45 2.90 5.99
N SER A 7 -8.14 3.01 4.70
CA SER A 7 -7.47 1.98 3.91
C SER A 7 -6.10 2.48 3.44
N LEU A 8 -5.04 1.75 3.79
CA LEU A 8 -3.65 2.11 3.50
C LEU A 8 -3.00 1.06 2.59
N ASP A 9 -2.65 1.46 1.37
CA ASP A 9 -2.05 0.58 0.37
C ASP A 9 -0.61 0.18 0.72
N GLY A 10 -0.19 -0.93 0.14
CA GLY A 10 1.22 -1.29 0.07
C GLY A 10 2.01 -0.37 -0.86
N GLY A 11 3.34 -0.37 -0.70
CA GLY A 11 4.25 0.43 -1.55
C GLY A 11 5.61 0.71 -0.89
N GLY A 12 6.01 -0.07 0.10
CA GLY A 12 7.33 0.06 0.73
C GLY A 12 7.60 1.46 1.29
N SER A 13 8.72 2.06 0.92
CA SER A 13 9.12 3.40 1.36
C SER A 13 8.19 4.53 0.84
N TRP A 14 7.47 4.30 -0.24
CA TRP A 14 6.50 5.24 -0.79
C TRP A 14 5.31 5.50 0.13
N ALA A 15 5.12 4.69 1.16
CA ALA A 15 4.09 4.90 2.17
C ALA A 15 4.27 6.21 2.97
N VAL A 16 5.42 6.88 2.87
CA VAL A 16 5.61 8.25 3.36
C VAL A 16 4.56 9.22 2.80
N ILE A 17 4.05 8.99 1.57
CA ILE A 17 2.97 9.76 0.95
C ILE A 17 1.72 9.71 1.81
N GLN A 18 1.36 8.53 2.32
CA GLN A 18 0.18 8.33 3.16
C GLN A 18 0.29 9.15 4.46
N ALA A 19 1.44 9.11 5.13
CA ALA A 19 1.68 9.89 6.34
C ALA A 19 1.60 11.41 6.08
N ARG A 20 2.15 11.88 4.95
CA ARG A 20 2.08 13.28 4.55
C ARG A 20 0.68 13.73 4.21
N VAL A 21 -0.10 12.90 3.50
CA VAL A 21 -1.50 13.18 3.19
C VAL A 21 -2.34 13.23 4.48
N LEU A 22 -2.15 12.28 5.40
CA LEU A 22 -2.82 12.30 6.70
C LEU A 22 -2.50 13.58 7.48
N LYS A 23 -1.23 13.98 7.50
CA LYS A 23 -0.82 15.23 8.16
C LYS A 23 -1.44 16.48 7.51
N ASP A 24 -1.59 16.50 6.18
CA ASP A 24 -2.22 17.62 5.48
C ASP A 24 -3.74 17.69 5.73
N ILE A 25 -4.41 16.54 5.90
CA ILE A 25 -5.86 16.47 6.17
C ILE A 25 -6.17 16.80 7.63
N TYR A 26 -5.43 16.23 8.58
CA TYR A 26 -5.76 16.25 10.01
C TYR A 26 -4.88 17.17 10.87
N GLY A 27 -3.84 17.76 10.29
CA GLY A 27 -2.80 18.46 11.04
C GLY A 27 -1.78 17.52 11.65
N ASP A 28 -0.87 18.04 12.47
CA ASP A 28 0.18 17.25 13.12
C ASP A 28 -0.32 16.70 14.46
N ILE A 29 -1.16 15.69 14.40
CA ILE A 29 -1.79 15.04 15.56
C ILE A 29 -1.15 13.68 15.86
N HIS A 30 -1.42 13.18 17.05
CA HIS A 30 -0.99 11.84 17.46
C HIS A 30 -1.80 10.73 16.78
N GLY A 31 -1.15 9.57 16.56
CA GLY A 31 -1.75 8.43 15.89
C GLY A 31 -3.03 7.91 16.56
N HIS A 32 -3.10 7.89 17.89
CA HIS A 32 -4.33 7.48 18.59
C HIS A 32 -5.46 8.47 18.39
N GLU A 33 -5.18 9.78 18.36
CA GLU A 33 -6.16 10.80 18.08
C GLU A 33 -6.75 10.61 16.67
N LEU A 34 -5.86 10.38 15.68
CA LEU A 34 -6.27 10.07 14.32
C LEU A 34 -7.13 8.79 14.26
N LEU A 35 -6.65 7.68 14.83
CA LEU A 35 -7.34 6.39 14.75
C LEU A 35 -8.72 6.42 15.42
N LYS A 36 -8.93 7.23 16.46
CA LYS A 36 -10.24 7.41 17.08
C LYS A 36 -11.28 8.02 16.13
N THR A 37 -10.88 8.70 15.08
CA THR A 37 -11.80 9.26 14.07
C THR A 37 -12.35 8.21 13.11
N PHE A 38 -11.79 7.00 13.08
CA PHE A 38 -12.19 5.88 12.23
C PHE A 38 -12.80 4.74 13.04
N ASP A 39 -13.67 3.95 12.41
CA ASP A 39 -14.23 2.72 12.97
C ASP A 39 -13.46 1.49 12.54
N MET A 40 -12.77 1.61 11.40
CA MET A 40 -11.85 0.58 10.90
C MET A 40 -10.60 1.22 10.31
N ALA A 41 -9.45 0.59 10.54
CA ALA A 41 -8.21 0.85 9.83
C ALA A 41 -7.67 -0.46 9.25
N ILE A 42 -7.51 -0.51 7.92
CA ILE A 42 -6.99 -1.68 7.21
C ILE A 42 -5.76 -1.29 6.40
N ALA A 43 -4.72 -2.14 6.42
CA ALA A 43 -3.46 -1.82 5.77
C ALA A 43 -2.76 -3.04 5.19
N ASN A 44 -1.96 -2.81 4.14
CA ASN A 44 -1.05 -3.79 3.57
C ASN A 44 0.37 -3.22 3.46
N SER A 45 1.39 -4.08 3.55
CA SER A 45 2.80 -3.78 3.23
C SER A 45 3.32 -2.47 3.86
N GLY A 46 3.79 -1.51 3.05
CA GLY A 46 4.21 -0.18 3.51
C GLY A 46 3.15 0.56 4.31
N GLY A 47 1.87 0.46 3.94
CA GLY A 47 0.76 1.02 4.70
C GLY A 47 0.60 0.39 6.08
N SER A 48 0.96 -0.88 6.25
CA SER A 48 0.96 -1.53 7.57
C SER A 48 2.03 -0.96 8.51
N LEU A 49 3.16 -0.47 7.96
CA LEU A 49 4.16 0.25 8.74
C LEU A 49 3.62 1.61 9.22
N VAL A 50 2.91 2.35 8.35
CA VAL A 50 2.22 3.59 8.76
C VAL A 50 1.20 3.29 9.86
N LEU A 51 0.36 2.27 9.67
CA LEU A 51 -0.63 1.86 10.67
C LEU A 51 0.01 1.50 12.02
N ALA A 52 1.14 0.79 12.00
CA ALA A 52 1.87 0.46 13.23
C ALA A 52 2.42 1.71 13.95
N CYS A 53 2.92 2.71 13.21
CA CYS A 53 3.32 4.00 13.77
C CYS A 53 2.12 4.73 14.41
N LEU A 54 0.96 4.69 13.77
CA LEU A 54 -0.28 5.25 14.32
C LEU A 54 -0.70 4.52 15.62
N CYS A 55 -0.64 3.18 15.63
CA CYS A 55 -0.89 2.37 16.83
C CYS A 55 0.12 2.66 17.95
N ASN A 56 1.35 3.03 17.60
CA ASN A 56 2.40 3.45 18.55
C ASN A 56 2.24 4.91 19.02
N ASN A 57 1.13 5.55 18.73
CA ASN A 57 0.77 6.92 19.11
C ASN A 57 1.81 7.99 18.71
N MET A 58 2.53 7.78 17.61
CA MET A 58 3.48 8.75 17.08
C MET A 58 2.76 9.95 16.49
N LEU A 59 3.38 11.13 16.57
CA LEU A 59 2.95 12.29 15.78
C LEU A 59 3.10 12.01 14.28
N LEU A 60 2.23 12.57 13.45
CA LEU A 60 2.32 12.38 12.00
C LEU A 60 3.65 12.87 11.42
N SER A 61 4.23 13.93 11.99
CA SER A 61 5.60 14.38 11.65
C SER A 61 6.68 13.38 12.04
N GLU A 62 6.54 12.69 13.17
CA GLU A 62 7.48 11.65 13.58
C GLU A 62 7.38 10.43 12.64
N ILE A 63 6.16 10.06 12.21
CA ILE A 63 5.95 8.99 11.22
C ILE A 63 6.67 9.34 9.92
N ILE A 64 6.49 10.55 9.40
CA ILE A 64 7.20 11.02 8.20
C ILE A 64 8.72 10.88 8.39
N SER A 65 9.24 11.32 9.55
CA SER A 65 10.67 11.24 9.86
C SER A 65 11.21 9.81 9.91
N VAL A 66 10.38 8.82 10.30
CA VAL A 66 10.78 7.39 10.24
C VAL A 66 11.05 6.97 8.81
N PHE A 67 10.19 7.36 7.87
CA PHE A 67 10.37 7.03 6.46
C PHE A 67 11.49 7.84 5.79
N GLU A 68 11.79 9.06 6.26
CA GLU A 68 12.85 9.92 5.72
C GLU A 68 14.24 9.60 6.28
N ASP A 69 14.34 8.85 7.38
CA ASP A 69 15.62 8.45 7.99
C ASP A 69 16.19 7.19 7.30
N GLU A 70 17.25 7.35 6.52
CA GLU A 70 17.91 6.27 5.81
C GLU A 70 18.40 5.14 6.75
N SER A 71 18.83 5.49 7.97
CA SER A 71 19.32 4.51 8.92
C SER A 71 18.21 3.55 9.37
N LYS A 72 16.99 4.04 9.51
CA LYS A 72 15.81 3.24 9.85
C LYS A 72 15.34 2.40 8.67
N ARG A 73 15.31 2.98 7.47
CA ARG A 73 15.00 2.22 6.26
C ARG A 73 15.98 1.06 6.06
N LYS A 74 17.29 1.28 6.26
CA LYS A 74 18.31 0.22 6.18
C LYS A 74 18.14 -0.87 7.24
N GLN A 75 17.54 -0.57 8.38
CA GLN A 75 17.22 -1.60 9.39
C GLN A 75 16.07 -2.50 8.92
N VAL A 76 15.05 -1.93 8.29
CA VAL A 76 13.92 -2.69 7.72
C VAL A 76 14.33 -3.41 6.44
N PHE A 77 15.05 -2.73 5.54
CA PHE A 77 15.56 -3.25 4.27
C PHE A 77 17.04 -3.65 4.41
N SER A 78 17.33 -4.61 5.32
CA SER A 78 18.69 -5.09 5.56
C SER A 78 19.17 -5.98 4.41
N LYS A 79 20.16 -5.49 3.63
CA LYS A 79 20.71 -6.22 2.47
C LYS A 79 21.33 -7.55 2.88
N LEU A 80 21.12 -8.58 2.06
CA LEU A 80 21.77 -9.88 2.23
C LEU A 80 23.30 -9.72 2.20
N ASN A 81 23.98 -10.39 3.12
CA ASN A 81 25.43 -10.47 3.11
C ASN A 81 25.92 -11.48 2.06
N PHE A 82 27.25 -11.53 1.83
CA PHE A 82 27.85 -12.39 0.81
C PHE A 82 27.52 -13.88 1.03
N TRP A 83 27.56 -14.36 2.26
CA TRP A 83 27.30 -15.75 2.59
C TRP A 83 25.81 -16.14 2.44
N GLU A 84 24.92 -15.22 2.76
CA GLU A 84 23.49 -15.42 2.54
C GLU A 84 23.15 -15.50 1.03
N LYS A 85 23.83 -14.72 0.21
CA LYS A 85 23.67 -14.78 -1.26
C LYS A 85 24.20 -16.10 -1.86
N LEU A 86 25.22 -16.69 -1.27
CA LEU A 86 25.78 -17.98 -1.69
C LEU A 86 24.93 -19.18 -1.29
N SER A 87 23.92 -19.02 -0.45
CA SER A 87 23.02 -20.12 -0.10
C SER A 87 22.29 -20.64 -1.34
N LEU A 88 22.07 -21.97 -1.40
CA LEU A 88 21.36 -22.62 -2.52
C LEU A 88 19.99 -21.97 -2.83
N ARG A 89 19.35 -21.40 -1.81
CA ARG A 89 18.09 -20.71 -1.94
C ARG A 89 18.19 -19.39 -2.69
N ASN A 90 19.32 -18.70 -2.57
CA ASN A 90 19.55 -17.35 -3.08
C ASN A 90 20.48 -17.31 -4.29
N ILE A 91 20.93 -18.47 -4.76
CA ILE A 91 21.96 -18.56 -5.83
C ILE A 91 21.51 -17.88 -7.14
N ALA A 92 20.20 -17.84 -7.38
CA ALA A 92 19.63 -17.12 -8.51
C ALA A 92 19.91 -15.60 -8.45
N SER A 93 20.12 -15.03 -7.26
CA SER A 93 20.44 -13.61 -7.08
C SER A 93 21.85 -13.23 -7.52
N LEU A 94 22.74 -14.23 -7.71
CA LEU A 94 24.12 -13.99 -8.14
C LEU A 94 24.25 -13.86 -9.66
N THR A 95 23.30 -14.42 -10.41
CA THR A 95 23.44 -14.58 -11.87
C THR A 95 22.39 -13.80 -12.65
N SER A 96 21.40 -13.22 -11.99
CA SER A 96 20.26 -12.59 -12.68
C SER A 96 19.80 -11.30 -12.01
N VAL A 97 19.07 -10.50 -12.80
CA VAL A 97 18.31 -9.33 -12.37
C VAL A 97 17.19 -9.72 -11.37
N LEU A 98 16.90 -11.01 -11.24
CA LEU A 98 15.86 -11.58 -10.37
C LEU A 98 16.54 -12.28 -9.17
N GLY A 99 16.18 -11.86 -7.95
CA GLY A 99 16.63 -12.52 -6.73
C GLY A 99 16.49 -11.62 -5.51
N PRO A 100 16.40 -12.21 -4.31
CA PRO A 100 16.16 -11.44 -3.10
C PRO A 100 17.31 -10.50 -2.77
N LYS A 101 16.97 -9.30 -2.35
CA LYS A 101 17.90 -8.24 -1.94
C LYS A 101 18.10 -8.21 -0.42
N TYR A 102 17.08 -8.60 0.36
CA TYR A 102 16.96 -8.35 1.80
C TYR A 102 16.68 -9.61 2.62
N SER A 103 17.11 -9.57 3.88
CA SER A 103 16.90 -10.65 4.86
C SER A 103 15.58 -10.47 5.62
N ALA A 104 14.66 -11.42 5.51
CA ALA A 104 13.42 -11.43 6.27
C ALA A 104 13.68 -11.51 7.78
N LYS A 105 14.67 -12.28 8.21
CA LYS A 105 15.04 -12.40 9.64
C LYS A 105 15.49 -11.06 10.23
N ARG A 106 16.43 -10.37 9.57
CA ARG A 106 16.92 -9.07 10.05
C ARG A 106 15.88 -7.97 10.01
N LYS A 107 14.92 -8.07 9.07
CA LYS A 107 13.80 -7.14 9.03
C LYS A 107 12.99 -7.13 10.33
N MET A 108 12.68 -8.30 10.90
CA MET A 108 11.96 -8.35 12.18
C MET A 108 12.74 -7.72 13.32
N GLU A 109 14.08 -7.93 13.35
CA GLU A 109 14.96 -7.27 14.30
C GLU A 109 14.98 -5.75 14.10
N GLY A 110 15.02 -5.30 12.84
CA GLY A 110 14.95 -3.89 12.48
C GLY A 110 13.63 -3.23 12.90
N LEU A 111 12.50 -3.88 12.66
CA LEU A 111 11.18 -3.41 13.11
C LEU A 111 11.16 -3.22 14.63
N ARG A 112 11.62 -4.19 15.39
CA ARG A 112 11.71 -4.07 16.86
C ARG A 112 12.57 -2.88 17.28
N SER A 113 13.73 -2.70 16.65
CA SER A 113 14.64 -1.57 16.95
C SER A 113 13.99 -0.21 16.65
N VAL A 114 13.31 -0.08 15.51
CA VAL A 114 12.63 1.17 15.12
C VAL A 114 11.52 1.52 16.11
N PHE A 115 10.62 0.57 16.41
CA PHE A 115 9.48 0.84 17.29
C PHE A 115 9.86 1.00 18.76
N THR A 116 10.86 0.29 19.25
CA THR A 116 11.37 0.47 20.64
C THR A 116 11.90 1.89 20.86
N LYS A 117 12.57 2.47 19.84
CA LYS A 117 13.09 3.84 19.93
C LYS A 117 11.97 4.90 20.00
N TYR A 118 10.84 4.65 19.36
CA TYR A 118 9.71 5.58 19.25
C TYR A 118 8.48 5.11 20.02
N ASP A 119 8.61 4.12 20.91
CA ASP A 119 7.49 3.59 21.68
C ASP A 119 6.99 4.60 22.71
N SER A 120 6.09 5.48 22.28
CA SER A 120 5.48 6.50 23.12
C SER A 120 4.59 5.91 24.21
N LEU A 121 4.01 4.72 24.00
CA LEU A 121 3.12 4.08 24.98
C LEU A 121 3.85 3.67 26.25
N ILE A 122 5.07 3.19 26.12
CA ILE A 122 5.91 2.86 27.29
C ILE A 122 6.29 4.15 28.01
N LYS A 123 6.68 5.20 27.27
CA LYS A 123 7.05 6.50 27.86
C LYS A 123 5.89 7.16 28.59
N GLU A 124 4.67 6.97 28.11
CA GLU A 124 3.44 7.49 28.73
C GLU A 124 2.92 6.60 29.88
N GLY A 125 3.58 5.48 30.17
CA GLY A 125 3.13 4.52 31.18
C GLY A 125 1.86 3.76 30.83
N LYS A 126 1.42 3.83 29.56
CA LYS A 126 0.20 3.16 29.07
C LYS A 126 0.41 1.69 28.70
N ALA A 127 1.64 1.29 28.47
CA ALA A 127 2.02 -0.08 28.12
C ALA A 127 3.29 -0.51 28.86
N THR A 128 3.36 -1.81 29.19
CA THR A 128 4.54 -2.43 29.82
C THR A 128 5.43 -3.16 28.84
N LYS A 129 4.98 -3.31 27.58
CA LYS A 129 5.67 -4.01 26.49
C LYS A 129 5.64 -3.14 25.24
N SER A 130 6.61 -3.34 24.34
CA SER A 130 6.66 -2.65 23.05
C SER A 130 5.38 -2.92 22.24
N ILE A 131 4.97 -1.93 21.43
CA ILE A 131 3.81 -2.07 20.56
C ILE A 131 3.94 -3.25 19.58
N VAL A 132 5.16 -3.57 19.12
CA VAL A 132 5.41 -4.72 18.23
C VAL A 132 5.14 -6.07 18.87
N ASP A 133 5.27 -6.17 20.18
CA ASP A 133 5.01 -7.38 20.96
C ASP A 133 3.58 -7.42 21.53
N THR A 134 2.78 -6.40 21.21
CA THR A 134 1.37 -6.30 21.61
C THR A 134 0.49 -7.14 20.68
N PRO A 135 -0.34 -8.06 21.20
CA PRO A 135 -1.32 -8.78 20.40
C PRO A 135 -2.31 -7.83 19.73
N MET A 136 -2.71 -8.14 18.48
CA MET A 136 -3.62 -7.29 17.70
C MET A 136 -4.91 -6.95 18.44
N HIS A 137 -5.48 -7.89 19.20
CA HIS A 137 -6.75 -7.70 19.91
C HIS A 137 -6.67 -6.76 21.13
N GLU A 138 -5.47 -6.46 21.64
CA GLU A 138 -5.27 -5.50 22.73
C GLU A 138 -5.20 -4.05 22.21
N LEU A 139 -4.89 -3.84 20.91
CA LEU A 139 -4.67 -2.52 20.33
C LEU A 139 -5.86 -1.55 20.48
N PRO A 140 -7.13 -1.95 20.22
CA PRO A 140 -8.27 -1.04 20.36
C PRO A 140 -8.40 -0.45 21.76
N ALA A 141 -8.16 -1.25 22.79
CA ALA A 141 -8.21 -0.78 24.18
C ALA A 141 -7.05 0.18 24.49
N ILE A 142 -5.84 -0.10 24.00
CA ILE A 142 -4.67 0.76 24.16
C ILE A 142 -4.88 2.12 23.46
N ILE A 143 -5.47 2.12 22.26
CA ILE A 143 -5.81 3.32 21.51
C ILE A 143 -6.91 4.13 22.22
N GLY A 144 -7.72 3.48 23.05
CA GLY A 144 -8.87 4.10 23.74
C GLY A 144 -10.11 4.19 22.87
N LYS A 145 -10.27 3.28 21.90
CA LYS A 145 -11.48 3.05 21.09
C LYS A 145 -11.73 1.53 20.99
N PRO A 146 -12.39 0.90 21.96
CA PRO A 146 -12.58 -0.56 22.04
C PRO A 146 -13.26 -1.18 20.81
N ASP A 147 -14.08 -0.42 20.10
CA ASP A 147 -14.82 -0.87 18.92
C ASP A 147 -14.02 -0.69 17.61
N LEU A 148 -12.83 -0.11 17.67
CA LEU A 148 -11.97 0.09 16.49
C LEU A 148 -11.54 -1.28 15.94
N GLN A 149 -11.77 -1.48 14.66
CA GLN A 149 -11.28 -2.65 13.93
C GLN A 149 -9.95 -2.33 13.27
N ILE A 150 -8.90 -3.08 13.62
CA ILE A 150 -7.57 -2.96 13.01
C ILE A 150 -7.31 -4.25 12.25
N ILE A 151 -6.95 -4.12 10.96
CA ILE A 151 -6.73 -5.25 10.08
C ILE A 151 -5.41 -5.04 9.32
N VAL A 152 -4.58 -6.06 9.30
CA VAL A 152 -3.35 -6.12 8.50
C VAL A 152 -3.45 -7.33 7.58
N VAL A 153 -3.11 -7.15 6.29
CA VAL A 153 -3.24 -8.22 5.29
C VAL A 153 -1.90 -8.90 5.08
N GLY A 154 -1.90 -10.23 4.98
CA GLY A 154 -0.78 -11.05 4.60
C GLY A 154 -1.19 -12.17 3.67
N PHE A 155 -0.24 -12.96 3.19
CA PHE A 155 -0.47 -14.15 2.37
C PHE A 155 0.10 -15.38 3.08
N ASP A 156 -0.77 -16.31 3.48
CA ASP A 156 -0.36 -17.57 4.12
C ASP A 156 0.36 -18.46 3.12
N TYR A 157 1.63 -18.72 3.39
CA TYR A 157 2.51 -19.44 2.47
C TYR A 157 2.04 -20.87 2.21
N PHE A 158 1.57 -21.58 3.24
CA PHE A 158 1.15 -22.97 3.11
C PHE A 158 -0.29 -23.12 2.63
N LYS A 159 -1.18 -22.22 3.05
CA LYS A 159 -2.56 -22.25 2.58
C LYS A 159 -2.74 -21.63 1.20
N GLN A 160 -1.72 -20.91 0.71
CA GLN A 160 -1.72 -20.21 -0.58
C GLN A 160 -2.94 -19.29 -0.77
N ARG A 161 -3.24 -18.50 0.27
CA ARG A 161 -4.36 -17.55 0.27
C ARG A 161 -4.12 -16.34 1.18
N ALA A 162 -4.91 -15.30 0.96
CA ALA A 162 -4.90 -14.14 1.84
C ALA A 162 -5.17 -14.53 3.29
N SER A 163 -4.49 -13.85 4.20
CA SER A 163 -4.68 -13.96 5.63
C SER A 163 -4.89 -12.56 6.19
N PHE A 164 -5.93 -12.39 6.99
CA PHE A 164 -6.28 -11.11 7.60
C PHE A 164 -6.02 -11.19 9.10
N PHE A 165 -5.03 -10.44 9.57
CA PHE A 165 -4.71 -10.31 10.98
C PHE A 165 -5.59 -9.22 11.58
N ARG A 166 -6.52 -9.62 12.47
CA ARG A 166 -7.59 -8.77 12.96
C ARG A 166 -7.46 -8.49 14.45
N SER A 167 -7.86 -7.29 14.87
CA SER A 167 -8.02 -6.95 16.29
C SER A 167 -9.36 -7.41 16.88
N ASN A 168 -10.38 -7.57 16.04
CA ASN A 168 -11.70 -8.00 16.48
C ASN A 168 -11.78 -9.51 16.71
N ILE A 169 -11.97 -9.93 17.95
CA ILE A 169 -12.08 -11.35 18.33
C ILE A 169 -13.49 -11.90 18.10
N LYS A 170 -14.52 -11.06 18.22
CA LYS A 170 -15.94 -11.50 18.21
C LYS A 170 -16.42 -12.02 16.85
N SER A 171 -15.76 -11.62 15.75
CA SER A 171 -16.13 -12.05 14.39
C SER A 171 -15.54 -13.40 13.98
N HIS A 172 -14.77 -14.06 14.85
CA HIS A 172 -13.99 -15.24 14.51
C HIS A 172 -14.48 -16.49 15.24
N THR A 173 -15.66 -16.94 14.91
CA THR A 173 -15.93 -18.37 14.93
C THR A 173 -15.18 -18.98 13.74
N ASP A 174 -13.89 -19.26 13.93
CA ASP A 174 -13.14 -20.04 12.93
C ASP A 174 -13.71 -21.46 12.95
N VAL A 175 -14.65 -21.71 12.07
CA VAL A 175 -15.33 -23.01 11.94
C VAL A 175 -14.31 -24.12 11.68
N PHE A 176 -13.18 -23.79 11.02
CA PHE A 176 -12.11 -24.75 10.74
C PHE A 176 -11.22 -25.05 11.94
N ASN A 177 -11.18 -24.19 12.94
CA ASN A 177 -10.40 -24.38 14.17
C ASN A 177 -11.28 -24.66 15.40
N ASN A 178 -12.50 -25.16 15.22
CA ASN A 178 -13.42 -25.46 16.31
C ASN A 178 -13.64 -24.31 17.30
N GLY A 179 -13.76 -23.10 16.79
CA GLY A 179 -13.93 -21.89 17.61
C GLY A 179 -12.64 -21.39 18.31
N LYS A 180 -11.48 -21.98 18.04
CA LYS A 180 -10.21 -21.53 18.58
C LYS A 180 -9.70 -20.32 17.80
N TYR A 181 -9.37 -19.26 18.53
CA TYR A 181 -8.78 -18.06 17.96
C TYR A 181 -7.28 -18.03 18.19
N TYR A 182 -6.51 -17.97 17.13
CA TYR A 182 -5.06 -17.78 17.20
C TYR A 182 -4.71 -16.31 17.00
N GLN A 183 -4.09 -15.73 18.00
CA GLN A 183 -3.65 -14.34 18.00
C GLN A 183 -2.24 -14.19 17.44
N ILE A 184 -1.98 -13.04 16.87
CA ILE A 184 -0.68 -12.60 16.38
C ILE A 184 -0.36 -11.23 16.98
N THR A 185 0.93 -10.93 17.20
CA THR A 185 1.33 -9.57 17.62
C THR A 185 1.36 -8.61 16.42
N LEU A 186 1.25 -7.32 16.69
CA LEU A 186 1.35 -6.28 15.64
C LEU A 186 2.68 -6.41 14.88
N GLY A 187 3.79 -6.62 15.56
CA GLY A 187 5.10 -6.79 14.91
C GLY A 187 5.14 -7.95 13.93
N HIS A 188 4.59 -9.11 14.30
CA HIS A 188 4.52 -10.24 13.38
C HIS A 188 3.52 -10.00 12.24
N ALA A 189 2.42 -9.29 12.48
CA ALA A 189 1.46 -8.95 11.43
C ALA A 189 2.07 -8.03 10.37
N ILE A 190 2.73 -6.93 10.78
CA ILE A 190 3.40 -6.02 9.84
C ILE A 190 4.63 -6.63 9.17
N HIS A 191 5.39 -7.49 9.90
CA HIS A 191 6.49 -8.25 9.30
C HIS A 191 5.99 -9.14 8.17
N SER A 192 4.89 -9.87 8.42
CA SER A 192 4.23 -10.72 7.42
C SER A 192 3.73 -9.92 6.23
N SER A 193 2.97 -8.85 6.51
CA SER A 193 2.32 -8.00 5.50
C SER A 193 3.30 -7.30 4.56
N SER A 194 4.47 -6.91 5.06
CA SER A 194 5.45 -6.14 4.28
C SER A 194 6.62 -7.00 3.77
N ASN A 195 6.46 -8.31 3.72
CA ASN A 195 7.52 -9.25 3.31
C ASN A 195 7.31 -9.71 1.86
N ALA A 196 7.55 -8.81 0.91
CA ALA A 196 7.37 -9.08 -0.51
C ALA A 196 8.38 -10.14 -1.03
N PRO A 197 7.91 -11.14 -1.80
CA PRO A 197 8.77 -12.20 -2.34
C PRO A 197 9.56 -11.78 -3.59
N VAL A 198 10.27 -12.73 -4.17
CA VAL A 198 10.96 -12.70 -5.46
C VAL A 198 12.17 -11.76 -5.46
N ASN A 199 11.96 -10.45 -5.59
CA ASN A 199 13.06 -9.46 -5.72
C ASN A 199 13.41 -8.78 -4.40
N TYR A 200 12.67 -9.02 -3.33
CA TYR A 200 12.84 -8.28 -2.08
C TYR A 200 13.39 -9.17 -0.95
N PHE A 201 12.59 -10.03 -0.37
CA PHE A 201 13.00 -10.82 0.80
C PHE A 201 13.32 -12.26 0.45
N ASP A 202 14.32 -12.83 1.15
CA ASP A 202 14.90 -14.15 0.90
C ASP A 202 14.03 -15.32 1.36
N SER A 203 13.10 -15.08 2.27
CA SER A 203 12.25 -16.12 2.85
C SER A 203 10.90 -15.58 3.29
N PRO A 204 9.85 -16.43 3.41
CA PRO A 204 8.62 -16.03 4.04
C PRO A 204 8.89 -15.54 5.47
N ALA A 205 8.13 -14.54 5.91
CA ALA A 205 8.17 -14.05 7.27
C ALA A 205 7.68 -15.15 8.24
N GLU A 206 8.51 -15.52 9.19
CA GLU A 206 8.10 -16.43 10.27
C GLU A 206 7.35 -15.62 11.34
N ALA A 207 6.16 -16.06 11.71
CA ALA A 207 5.35 -15.47 12.76
C ALA A 207 4.98 -16.52 13.80
N ASN A 208 5.05 -16.13 15.07
CA ASN A 208 4.49 -16.93 16.16
C ASN A 208 3.02 -16.56 16.34
N VAL A 209 2.14 -17.54 16.23
CA VAL A 209 0.71 -17.41 16.51
C VAL A 209 0.36 -18.28 17.71
N SER A 210 -0.33 -17.71 18.67
CA SER A 210 -0.68 -18.38 19.93
C SER A 210 -2.19 -18.44 20.13
N LEU A 211 -2.66 -19.52 20.73
CA LEU A 211 -4.08 -19.70 21.04
C LEU A 211 -4.49 -18.71 22.14
N LEU A 212 -5.53 -17.93 21.89
CA LEU A 212 -6.09 -17.02 22.88
C LEU A 212 -6.68 -17.82 24.06
N GLY A 213 -6.22 -17.52 25.27
CA GLY A 213 -6.65 -18.20 26.48
C GLY A 213 -6.11 -19.63 26.64
N GLY A 214 -5.13 -20.05 25.83
CA GLY A 214 -4.51 -21.38 25.90
C GLY A 214 -2.99 -21.32 25.81
N ASN A 215 -2.36 -22.48 25.96
CA ASN A 215 -0.90 -22.64 25.93
C ASN A 215 -0.38 -23.12 24.56
N ASP A 216 -1.27 -23.27 23.56
CA ASP A 216 -0.86 -23.72 22.25
C ASP A 216 -0.27 -22.55 21.46
N SER A 217 0.89 -22.76 20.87
CA SER A 217 1.54 -21.82 19.97
C SER A 217 2.13 -22.55 18.78
N ARG A 218 2.06 -21.95 17.63
CA ARG A 218 2.60 -22.51 16.39
C ARG A 218 3.34 -21.46 15.58
N LYS A 219 4.26 -21.92 14.75
CA LYS A 219 4.89 -21.10 13.73
C LYS A 219 4.03 -21.11 12.48
N ALA A 220 3.93 -19.95 11.85
CA ALA A 220 3.29 -19.76 10.56
C ALA A 220 4.19 -18.91 9.67
N TRP A 221 4.04 -19.04 8.34
CA TRP A 221 4.90 -18.36 7.39
C TRP A 221 4.04 -17.56 6.41
N TYR A 222 4.44 -16.34 6.16
CA TYR A 222 3.65 -15.41 5.37
C TYR A 222 4.51 -14.63 4.37
N TRP A 223 3.91 -14.30 3.25
CA TRP A 223 4.35 -13.28 2.33
C TRP A 223 3.47 -12.03 2.43
N ASP A 224 3.88 -10.96 1.76
CA ASP A 224 3.12 -9.73 1.61
C ASP A 224 1.71 -10.00 1.06
N GLY A 225 0.71 -9.31 1.59
CA GLY A 225 -0.68 -9.44 1.16
C GLY A 225 -0.93 -9.04 -0.31
N ALA A 226 -0.02 -8.26 -0.89
CA ALA A 226 -0.07 -7.91 -2.31
C ALA A 226 -0.01 -9.14 -3.23
N VAL A 227 0.65 -10.24 -2.78
CA VAL A 227 0.69 -11.52 -3.53
C VAL A 227 -0.69 -12.07 -3.82
N SER A 228 -1.66 -11.80 -2.96
CA SER A 228 -3.06 -12.23 -3.13
C SER A 228 -3.98 -11.14 -3.71
N GLY A 229 -3.41 -10.07 -4.27
CA GLY A 229 -4.18 -8.99 -4.88
C GLY A 229 -4.65 -7.89 -3.91
N PHE A 230 -4.27 -7.95 -2.63
CA PHE A 230 -4.67 -6.98 -1.61
C PHE A 230 -3.62 -5.88 -1.41
N ASN A 231 -2.92 -5.46 -2.47
CA ASN A 231 -2.03 -4.29 -2.36
C ASN A 231 -2.81 -3.03 -1.96
N ASN A 232 -4.02 -2.85 -2.50
CA ASN A 232 -5.03 -1.93 -1.98
C ASN A 232 -6.07 -2.75 -1.20
N PRO A 233 -6.12 -2.65 0.12
CA PRO A 233 -7.00 -3.50 0.94
C PRO A 233 -8.43 -2.96 1.07
N ILE A 234 -8.82 -1.90 0.33
CA ILE A 234 -10.13 -1.24 0.43
C ILE A 234 -11.30 -2.23 0.32
N LEU A 235 -11.24 -3.15 -0.66
CA LEU A 235 -12.31 -4.13 -0.88
C LEU A 235 -12.48 -5.06 0.32
N ALA A 236 -11.36 -5.54 0.88
CA ALA A 236 -11.40 -6.34 2.10
C ALA A 236 -11.98 -5.55 3.28
N GLY A 237 -11.62 -4.26 3.41
CA GLY A 237 -12.19 -3.37 4.43
C GLY A 237 -13.70 -3.22 4.29
N VAL A 238 -14.21 -3.04 3.08
CA VAL A 238 -15.66 -2.95 2.82
C VAL A 238 -16.37 -4.26 3.21
N ILE A 239 -15.85 -5.40 2.78
CA ILE A 239 -16.45 -6.71 3.08
C ILE A 239 -16.43 -6.99 4.59
N GLU A 240 -15.32 -6.72 5.28
CA GLU A 240 -15.22 -6.87 6.73
C GLU A 240 -16.20 -5.96 7.48
N ALA A 241 -16.31 -4.71 7.05
CA ALA A 241 -17.24 -3.75 7.66
C ALA A 241 -18.70 -4.21 7.50
N MET A 242 -19.09 -4.64 6.31
CA MET A 242 -20.44 -5.16 6.05
C MET A 242 -20.72 -6.43 6.84
N THR A 243 -19.75 -7.32 6.97
CA THR A 243 -19.90 -8.59 7.70
C THR A 243 -20.04 -8.38 9.20
N ASN A 244 -19.28 -7.43 9.75
CA ASN A 244 -19.24 -7.19 11.19
C ASN A 244 -20.32 -6.20 11.68
N ASN A 245 -20.92 -5.44 10.79
CA ASN A 245 -21.88 -4.37 11.11
C ASN A 245 -23.16 -4.53 10.30
N ASN A 246 -23.82 -5.68 10.43
CA ASN A 246 -25.10 -5.95 9.81
C ASN A 246 -26.14 -4.90 10.23
N GLY A 247 -26.60 -4.09 9.29
CA GLY A 247 -27.61 -3.07 9.53
C GLY A 247 -27.15 -1.63 9.29
N ILE A 248 -25.87 -1.39 9.02
CA ILE A 248 -25.43 -0.08 8.55
C ILE A 248 -25.77 0.02 7.05
N PRO A 249 -26.56 1.03 6.63
CA PRO A 249 -26.83 1.26 5.21
C PRO A 249 -25.53 1.51 4.42
N LEU A 250 -25.47 1.04 3.19
CA LEU A 250 -24.29 1.23 2.33
C LEU A 250 -23.95 2.72 2.12
N SER A 251 -24.96 3.59 2.09
CA SER A 251 -24.79 5.05 2.02
C SER A 251 -24.07 5.67 3.21
N ASP A 252 -24.01 4.97 4.33
CA ASP A 252 -23.44 5.47 5.58
C ASP A 252 -21.96 5.05 5.76
N TYR A 253 -21.35 4.45 4.73
CA TYR A 253 -19.92 4.16 4.74
C TYR A 253 -19.14 5.33 4.15
N ASN A 254 -18.19 5.86 4.92
CA ASN A 254 -17.20 6.85 4.47
C ASN A 254 -15.81 6.21 4.44
N ILE A 255 -15.16 6.19 3.30
CA ILE A 255 -13.90 5.47 3.10
C ILE A 255 -12.82 6.43 2.63
N LEU A 256 -11.74 6.54 3.40
CA LEU A 256 -10.51 7.20 2.99
C LEU A 256 -9.49 6.14 2.58
N SER A 257 -9.20 6.04 1.29
CA SER A 257 -8.23 5.11 0.74
C SER A 257 -7.00 5.85 0.25
N LEU A 258 -5.85 5.57 0.86
CA LEU A 258 -4.58 6.22 0.55
C LEU A 258 -3.64 5.28 -0.17
N GLY A 259 -3.30 5.65 -1.41
CA GLY A 259 -2.28 4.97 -2.20
C GLY A 259 -0.88 5.50 -1.92
N THR A 260 0.08 4.86 -2.55
CA THR A 260 1.51 5.18 -2.45
C THR A 260 2.08 5.72 -3.76
N GLY A 261 1.21 6.05 -4.69
CA GLY A 261 1.55 6.47 -6.05
C GLY A 261 1.49 5.29 -7.03
N THR A 262 1.01 5.58 -8.22
CA THR A 262 1.02 4.61 -9.32
C THR A 262 1.95 5.13 -10.40
N GLY A 263 3.13 4.53 -10.48
CA GLY A 263 4.16 4.85 -11.47
C GLY A 263 4.18 3.86 -12.62
N GLY A 264 4.92 4.20 -13.65
CA GLY A 264 5.25 3.33 -14.77
C GLY A 264 5.29 4.06 -16.09
N ARG A 265 6.13 3.55 -16.99
CA ARG A 265 6.21 4.05 -18.35
C ARG A 265 4.97 3.69 -19.12
N ALA A 266 4.53 4.57 -20.00
CA ALA A 266 3.50 4.27 -20.95
C ALA A 266 3.94 3.13 -21.90
N VAL A 267 3.02 2.25 -22.26
CA VAL A 267 3.30 1.22 -23.27
C VAL A 267 2.74 1.72 -24.61
N ILE A 268 3.63 1.80 -25.60
CA ILE A 268 3.24 2.15 -26.95
C ILE A 268 2.66 0.91 -27.63
N PRO A 269 1.42 0.97 -28.16
CA PRO A 269 0.92 -0.11 -29.00
C PRO A 269 1.88 -0.42 -30.15
N ASP A 270 1.98 -1.68 -30.56
CA ASP A 270 2.86 -2.06 -31.68
C ASP A 270 2.29 -1.61 -33.02
N TYR A 271 2.59 -0.39 -33.38
CA TYR A 271 2.29 0.18 -34.70
C TYR A 271 3.49 0.17 -35.66
N GLN A 272 4.51 -0.61 -35.36
CA GLN A 272 5.72 -0.67 -36.18
C GLN A 272 5.42 -1.04 -37.64
N ASN A 273 4.40 -1.85 -37.86
CA ASN A 273 3.97 -2.31 -39.17
C ASN A 273 2.75 -1.55 -39.71
N SER A 274 2.42 -0.39 -39.14
CA SER A 274 1.31 0.42 -39.64
C SER A 274 1.59 0.87 -41.08
N THR A 275 0.62 0.71 -41.95
CA THR A 275 0.66 1.22 -43.33
C THR A 275 0.42 2.72 -43.40
N ASP A 276 -0.06 3.36 -42.32
CA ASP A 276 -0.21 4.81 -42.23
C ASP A 276 1.13 5.46 -41.82
N PRO A 277 1.75 6.27 -42.70
CA PRO A 277 3.05 6.89 -42.41
C PRO A 277 3.03 7.82 -41.18
N ARG A 278 1.86 8.40 -40.85
CA ARG A 278 1.69 9.26 -39.67
C ARG A 278 1.77 8.43 -38.40
N ILE A 279 1.09 7.31 -38.35
CA ILE A 279 1.10 6.38 -37.21
C ILE A 279 2.51 5.80 -37.03
N ALA A 280 3.17 5.41 -38.12
CA ALA A 280 4.57 4.93 -38.06
C ALA A 280 5.53 6.00 -37.53
N SER A 281 5.36 7.27 -37.96
CA SER A 281 6.16 8.40 -37.47
C SER A 281 5.93 8.67 -35.99
N ILE A 282 4.67 8.65 -35.52
CA ILE A 282 4.31 8.83 -34.10
C ILE A 282 4.88 7.69 -33.25
N TYR A 283 4.79 6.44 -33.75
CA TYR A 283 5.40 5.29 -33.08
C TYR A 283 6.90 5.49 -32.90
N GLN A 284 7.61 5.88 -33.96
CA GLN A 284 9.06 6.09 -33.88
C GLN A 284 9.41 7.22 -32.91
N LYS A 285 8.70 8.35 -32.94
CA LYS A 285 8.91 9.47 -32.01
C LYS A 285 8.68 9.05 -30.55
N ASN A 286 7.62 8.27 -30.28
CA ASN A 286 7.35 7.76 -28.93
C ASN A 286 8.40 6.72 -28.49
N LYS A 287 8.96 5.93 -29.42
CA LYS A 287 10.04 4.97 -29.13
C LYS A 287 11.31 5.68 -28.61
N ASP A 288 11.61 6.85 -29.15
CA ASP A 288 12.77 7.65 -28.73
C ASP A 288 12.48 8.46 -27.45
N ASN A 289 11.22 8.45 -26.98
CA ASN A 289 10.79 9.14 -25.80
C ASN A 289 11.02 8.26 -24.54
N LYS A 290 11.80 8.76 -23.56
CA LYS A 290 12.06 8.08 -22.28
C LYS A 290 10.80 7.79 -21.46
N LEU A 291 9.68 8.44 -21.76
CA LEU A 291 8.40 8.29 -21.07
C LEU A 291 7.62 7.04 -21.50
N ALA A 292 8.02 6.43 -22.62
CA ALA A 292 7.29 5.31 -23.19
C ALA A 292 8.20 4.09 -23.41
N MET A 293 7.60 2.91 -23.36
CA MET A 293 8.25 1.65 -23.70
C MET A 293 7.62 1.07 -24.96
N THR A 294 8.46 0.56 -25.86
CA THR A 294 8.01 -0.28 -26.96
C THR A 294 7.74 -1.71 -26.46
N ASN A 295 6.77 -2.40 -27.05
CA ASN A 295 6.58 -3.81 -26.82
C ASN A 295 7.88 -4.57 -27.16
N SER A 296 8.52 -5.13 -26.16
CA SER A 296 9.65 -6.04 -26.36
C SER A 296 9.12 -7.44 -26.74
N ARG A 297 9.92 -8.22 -27.47
CA ARG A 297 9.63 -9.63 -27.69
C ARG A 297 9.42 -10.32 -26.34
N THR A 298 8.44 -11.20 -26.28
CA THR A 298 8.18 -12.02 -25.10
C THR A 298 9.38 -12.93 -24.83
N SER A 299 9.75 -13.04 -23.57
CA SER A 299 10.73 -14.05 -23.11
C SER A 299 10.28 -14.52 -21.72
N PHE A 300 10.64 -15.74 -21.38
CA PHE A 300 10.25 -16.33 -20.09
C PHE A 300 10.58 -15.43 -18.88
N ILE A 301 11.77 -14.82 -18.86
CA ILE A 301 12.18 -13.94 -17.78
C ILE A 301 11.36 -12.64 -17.79
N SER A 302 11.18 -12.03 -18.98
CA SER A 302 10.39 -10.80 -19.08
C SER A 302 8.92 -11.03 -18.73
N ASP A 303 8.39 -12.21 -19.04
CA ASP A 303 7.00 -12.56 -18.74
C ASP A 303 6.81 -12.77 -17.24
N ILE A 304 7.74 -13.43 -16.55
CA ILE A 304 7.72 -13.53 -15.07
C ILE A 304 7.79 -12.14 -14.42
N GLN A 305 8.66 -11.26 -14.92
CA GLN A 305 8.74 -9.87 -14.40
C GLN A 305 7.42 -9.11 -14.61
N LYS A 306 6.87 -9.17 -15.83
CA LYS A 306 5.60 -8.51 -16.15
C LYS A 306 4.44 -9.05 -15.29
N MET A 307 4.36 -10.39 -15.13
CA MET A 307 3.35 -11.01 -14.26
C MET A 307 3.49 -10.53 -12.82
N SER A 308 4.71 -10.53 -12.28
CA SER A 308 4.96 -10.04 -10.91
C SER A 308 4.56 -8.58 -10.74
N THR A 309 4.89 -7.74 -11.71
CA THR A 309 4.53 -6.31 -11.70
C THR A 309 3.01 -6.12 -11.85
N SER A 310 2.37 -6.92 -12.71
CA SER A 310 0.91 -6.85 -12.91
C SER A 310 0.14 -7.27 -11.66
N ILE A 311 0.59 -8.31 -10.95
CA ILE A 311 -0.02 -8.75 -9.68
C ILE A 311 0.02 -7.62 -8.62
N LEU A 312 1.04 -6.77 -8.65
CA LEU A 312 1.17 -5.65 -7.72
C LEU A 312 0.45 -4.39 -8.20
N GLY A 313 0.34 -4.17 -9.51
CA GLY A 313 -0.09 -2.91 -10.12
C GLY A 313 -1.56 -2.83 -10.51
N ASP A 314 -2.15 -3.90 -11.06
CA ASP A 314 -3.53 -3.89 -11.57
C ASP A 314 -4.61 -4.09 -10.49
N PRO A 315 -4.48 -5.04 -9.53
CA PRO A 315 -5.49 -5.28 -8.51
C PRO A 315 -5.90 -4.08 -7.67
N PRO A 316 -5.03 -3.08 -7.35
CA PRO A 316 -5.44 -1.89 -6.61
C PRO A 316 -6.57 -1.09 -7.26
N ASP A 317 -6.56 -0.96 -8.57
CA ASP A 317 -7.60 -0.23 -9.29
C ASP A 317 -8.89 -1.06 -9.34
N SER A 318 -8.79 -2.34 -9.62
CA SER A 318 -9.91 -3.29 -9.59
C SER A 318 -10.57 -3.34 -8.22
N ALA A 319 -9.79 -3.40 -7.14
CA ALA A 319 -10.30 -3.41 -5.77
C ALA A 319 -11.11 -2.14 -5.45
N THR A 320 -10.64 -0.97 -5.89
CA THR A 320 -11.35 0.28 -5.70
C THR A 320 -12.66 0.31 -6.50
N PHE A 321 -12.62 -0.12 -7.76
CA PHE A 321 -13.82 -0.18 -8.60
C PHE A 321 -14.89 -1.10 -8.01
N ILE A 322 -14.50 -2.30 -7.56
CA ILE A 322 -15.44 -3.25 -6.94
C ILE A 322 -16.00 -2.67 -5.64
N ALA A 323 -15.18 -2.01 -4.82
CA ALA A 323 -15.64 -1.35 -3.59
C ALA A 323 -16.68 -0.27 -3.90
N TYR A 324 -16.45 0.55 -4.95
CA TYR A 324 -17.48 1.50 -5.42
C TYR A 324 -18.75 0.79 -5.85
N SER A 325 -18.65 -0.27 -6.64
CA SER A 325 -19.81 -1.01 -7.15
C SER A 325 -20.64 -1.64 -6.03
N ILE A 326 -20.02 -2.00 -4.91
CA ILE A 326 -20.71 -2.52 -3.73
C ILE A 326 -21.43 -1.39 -2.97
N ILE A 327 -20.73 -0.28 -2.72
CA ILE A 327 -21.24 0.83 -1.91
C ILE A 327 -22.24 1.68 -2.70
N ASP A 328 -22.00 1.93 -3.98
CA ASP A 328 -22.88 2.65 -4.90
C ASP A 328 -23.11 1.85 -6.19
N PRO A 329 -24.06 0.89 -6.18
CA PRO A 329 -24.34 0.06 -7.36
C PRO A 329 -24.76 0.84 -8.60
N SER A 330 -25.21 2.10 -8.44
CA SER A 330 -25.56 2.98 -9.55
C SER A 330 -24.33 3.55 -10.26
N LEU A 331 -23.15 3.47 -9.63
CA LEU A 331 -21.90 4.06 -10.10
C LEU A 331 -22.03 5.56 -10.43
N SER A 332 -22.82 6.25 -9.61
CA SER A 332 -23.15 7.68 -9.78
C SER A 332 -22.15 8.62 -9.11
N ASN A 333 -21.10 8.06 -8.50
CA ASN A 333 -20.10 8.79 -7.70
C ASN A 333 -20.67 9.50 -6.47
N ASN A 334 -21.80 9.02 -5.96
CA ASN A 334 -22.45 9.57 -4.75
C ASN A 334 -21.86 8.98 -3.46
N ALA A 335 -21.27 7.77 -3.53
CA ALA A 335 -20.61 7.15 -2.41
C ALA A 335 -19.47 8.01 -1.88
N CYS A 336 -19.30 8.05 -0.55
CA CYS A 336 -18.14 8.71 0.04
C CYS A 336 -16.94 7.74 0.08
N ILE A 337 -16.44 7.38 -1.09
CA ILE A 337 -15.15 6.70 -1.23
C ILE A 337 -14.16 7.72 -1.78
N VAL A 338 -13.25 8.16 -0.92
CA VAL A 338 -12.21 9.13 -1.28
C VAL A 338 -10.90 8.40 -1.46
N ARG A 339 -10.55 8.15 -2.72
CA ARG A 339 -9.27 7.57 -3.12
C ARG A 339 -8.28 8.69 -3.39
N ILE A 340 -7.15 8.70 -2.67
CA ILE A 340 -6.02 9.61 -2.87
C ILE A 340 -4.80 8.78 -3.25
N ASN A 341 -4.42 8.84 -4.51
CA ASN A 341 -3.28 8.11 -5.05
C ASN A 341 -2.61 8.96 -6.15
N PRO A 342 -1.38 9.47 -5.95
CA PRO A 342 -0.69 10.25 -6.97
C PRO A 342 -0.53 9.49 -8.28
N CYS A 343 -0.87 10.13 -9.39
CA CYS A 343 -0.64 9.59 -10.73
C CYS A 343 0.77 9.95 -11.21
N ILE A 344 1.65 8.95 -11.29
CA ILE A 344 3.05 9.10 -11.71
C ILE A 344 3.24 8.42 -13.08
N LYS A 345 2.27 8.61 -13.96
CA LYS A 345 2.29 8.07 -15.33
C LYS A 345 2.36 9.20 -16.33
N PRO A 346 3.07 9.01 -17.46
CA PRO A 346 2.98 9.93 -18.58
C PRO A 346 1.54 10.02 -19.10
N VAL A 347 1.15 11.19 -19.53
CA VAL A 347 -0.18 11.47 -20.10
C VAL A 347 -0.08 11.49 -21.61
N LEU A 348 -1.00 10.80 -22.29
CA LEU A 348 -1.10 10.88 -23.74
C LEU A 348 -1.73 12.22 -24.12
N ASN A 349 -1.01 13.01 -24.90
CA ASN A 349 -1.57 14.20 -25.54
C ASN A 349 -2.45 13.76 -26.71
N PRO A 350 -3.76 14.03 -26.72
CA PRO A 350 -4.67 13.54 -27.75
C PRO A 350 -4.42 14.17 -29.13
N ASP A 351 -3.87 15.39 -29.19
CA ASP A 351 -3.63 16.10 -30.42
C ASP A 351 -2.36 15.63 -31.14
N SER A 352 -1.28 15.46 -30.37
CA SER A 352 0.02 15.04 -30.89
C SER A 352 0.22 13.51 -30.87
N LEU A 353 -0.59 12.79 -30.11
CA LEU A 353 -0.44 11.35 -29.79
C LEU A 353 0.94 11.02 -29.18
N MET A 354 1.57 11.99 -28.53
CA MET A 354 2.82 11.86 -27.81
C MET A 354 2.56 11.71 -26.31
N PHE A 355 3.38 10.91 -25.65
CA PHE A 355 3.38 10.88 -24.19
C PHE A 355 4.16 12.06 -23.63
N GLU A 356 3.55 12.77 -22.71
CA GLU A 356 4.08 13.98 -22.09
C GLU A 356 4.15 13.81 -20.57
N ILE A 357 5.04 14.55 -19.93
CA ILE A 357 5.10 14.67 -18.48
C ILE A 357 3.88 15.47 -18.02
N PRO A 358 3.13 15.02 -16.99
CA PRO A 358 2.04 15.81 -16.45
C PRO A 358 2.49 17.23 -16.11
N LYS A 359 1.65 18.24 -16.39
CA LYS A 359 1.99 19.66 -16.22
C LYS A 359 2.58 20.00 -14.86
N ALA A 360 2.11 19.31 -13.82
CA ALA A 360 2.58 19.45 -12.45
C ALA A 360 4.07 19.13 -12.27
N TYR A 361 4.63 18.27 -13.10
CA TYR A 361 6.04 17.84 -13.03
C TYR A 361 6.89 18.42 -14.17
N ALA A 362 6.32 19.25 -15.03
CA ALA A 362 6.98 19.77 -16.22
C ALA A 362 8.24 20.61 -15.91
N SER A 363 8.33 21.19 -14.70
CA SER A 363 9.51 21.95 -14.28
C SER A 363 10.76 21.09 -14.00
N ASN A 364 10.59 19.78 -13.75
CA ASN A 364 11.68 18.85 -13.40
C ASN A 364 11.50 17.50 -14.14
N PRO A 365 11.68 17.47 -15.46
CA PRO A 365 11.42 16.28 -16.28
C PRO A 365 12.31 15.09 -15.94
N ASP A 366 13.59 15.32 -15.64
CA ASP A 366 14.53 14.25 -15.29
C ASP A 366 14.19 13.60 -13.93
N ASP A 367 13.72 14.39 -12.97
CA ASP A 367 13.29 13.86 -11.67
C ASP A 367 12.01 13.05 -11.82
N PHE A 368 11.08 13.47 -12.69
CA PHE A 368 9.89 12.68 -12.99
C PHE A 368 10.24 11.32 -13.57
N VAL A 369 11.18 11.26 -14.52
CA VAL A 369 11.64 9.98 -15.11
C VAL A 369 12.28 9.09 -14.03
N LYS A 370 13.12 9.65 -13.15
CA LYS A 370 13.72 8.88 -12.05
C LYS A 370 12.65 8.31 -11.11
N VAL A 371 11.69 9.13 -10.73
CA VAL A 371 10.59 8.71 -9.84
C VAL A 371 9.72 7.65 -10.50
N MET A 372 9.42 7.78 -11.78
CA MET A 372 8.62 6.81 -12.55
C MET A 372 9.28 5.43 -12.64
N ASP A 373 10.62 5.40 -12.70
CA ASP A 373 11.42 4.18 -12.80
C ASP A 373 11.87 3.65 -11.42
N MET A 374 11.53 4.32 -10.33
CA MET A 374 11.99 3.99 -8.99
C MET A 374 11.25 2.78 -8.42
N ASP A 375 11.99 1.89 -7.79
CA ASP A 375 11.47 0.70 -7.13
C ASP A 375 10.72 1.04 -5.82
N MET A 376 9.87 0.12 -5.33
CA MET A 376 9.13 0.32 -4.06
C MET A 376 10.06 0.37 -2.85
N ASP A 377 11.23 -0.24 -2.93
CA ASP A 377 12.21 -0.35 -1.85
C ASP A 377 13.21 0.83 -1.83
N ALA A 378 12.79 2.02 -2.24
CA ALA A 378 13.59 3.23 -2.17
C ALA A 378 14.24 3.37 -0.78
N VAL A 379 15.55 3.08 -0.66
CA VAL A 379 16.29 3.07 0.61
C VAL A 379 17.19 4.28 0.74
N ALA A 380 17.78 4.74 -0.37
CA ALA A 380 18.70 5.86 -0.37
C ALA A 380 17.98 7.21 -0.09
N ASN A 381 18.71 8.15 0.50
CA ASN A 381 18.12 9.44 0.86
C ASN A 381 17.70 10.27 -0.36
N ASP A 382 18.45 10.20 -1.44
CA ASP A 382 18.11 10.89 -2.70
C ASP A 382 16.81 10.34 -3.31
N GLU A 383 16.59 9.03 -3.27
CA GLU A 383 15.36 8.40 -3.73
C GLU A 383 14.15 8.90 -2.92
N VAL A 384 14.22 8.81 -1.59
CA VAL A 384 13.11 9.23 -0.72
C VAL A 384 12.89 10.74 -0.78
N SER A 385 13.95 11.52 -0.98
CA SER A 385 13.83 12.97 -1.19
C SER A 385 13.00 13.29 -2.45
N LEU A 386 13.20 12.54 -3.54
CA LEU A 386 12.40 12.69 -4.77
C LEU A 386 10.91 12.35 -4.53
N ILE A 387 10.62 11.24 -3.82
CA ILE A 387 9.25 10.88 -3.44
C ILE A 387 8.61 11.98 -2.60
N THR A 388 9.34 12.51 -1.65
CA THR A 388 8.88 13.59 -0.75
C THR A 388 8.59 14.88 -1.50
N GLN A 389 9.46 15.26 -2.45
CA GLN A 389 9.25 16.45 -3.29
C GLN A 389 8.03 16.28 -4.19
N LEU A 390 7.86 15.09 -4.81
CA LEU A 390 6.68 14.76 -5.59
C LEU A 390 5.42 14.88 -4.75
N CYS A 391 5.41 14.29 -3.55
CA CYS A 391 4.28 14.39 -2.64
C CYS A 391 3.96 15.84 -2.26
N SER A 392 4.97 16.66 -2.00
CA SER A 392 4.78 18.08 -1.70
C SER A 392 4.13 18.84 -2.87
N LYS A 393 4.55 18.58 -4.12
CA LYS A 393 3.93 19.15 -5.31
C LYS A 393 2.48 18.65 -5.46
N PHE A 394 2.24 17.36 -5.24
CA PHE A 394 0.91 16.77 -5.29
C PHE A 394 -0.07 17.44 -4.32
N ILE A 395 0.36 17.67 -3.09
CA ILE A 395 -0.46 18.31 -2.06
C ILE A 395 -0.71 19.79 -2.37
N VAL A 396 0.35 20.55 -2.68
CA VAL A 396 0.29 22.02 -2.84
C VAL A 396 -0.37 22.41 -4.17
N ASN A 397 0.03 21.80 -5.26
CA ASN A 397 -0.42 22.16 -6.62
C ASN A 397 -1.72 21.45 -7.00
N SER A 398 -2.21 20.56 -6.16
CA SER A 398 -3.39 19.75 -6.47
C SER A 398 -3.25 18.94 -7.75
N ASP A 399 -2.13 18.24 -7.86
CA ASP A 399 -1.83 17.38 -9.01
C ASP A 399 -2.83 16.22 -9.13
N PRO A 400 -2.90 15.56 -10.30
CA PRO A 400 -3.93 14.57 -10.53
C PRO A 400 -3.80 13.38 -9.57
N CYS A 401 -4.94 13.04 -8.97
CA CYS A 401 -5.20 11.70 -8.46
C CYS A 401 -5.41 10.76 -9.64
N LEU A 402 -5.10 9.48 -9.45
CA LEU A 402 -5.51 8.46 -10.40
C LEU A 402 -6.99 8.13 -10.12
N PRO A 403 -7.95 8.58 -10.95
CA PRO A 403 -9.34 8.15 -10.84
C PRO A 403 -9.44 6.69 -11.27
N ASN A 404 -10.39 5.96 -10.69
CA ASN A 404 -10.73 4.64 -11.23
C ASN A 404 -11.44 4.82 -12.56
N GLN A 405 -10.84 4.28 -13.60
CA GLN A 405 -11.36 4.30 -14.94
C GLN A 405 -11.71 2.88 -15.38
N PHE A 406 -12.94 2.68 -15.81
CA PHE A 406 -13.39 1.43 -16.40
C PHE A 406 -13.89 1.69 -17.82
N ILE A 407 -13.35 0.96 -18.79
CA ILE A 407 -13.75 1.10 -20.19
C ILE A 407 -14.84 0.08 -20.49
N ARG A 408 -15.98 0.56 -20.95
CA ARG A 408 -17.06 -0.31 -21.47
C ARG A 408 -16.78 -0.70 -22.93
N GLY A 409 -17.41 -1.78 -23.39
CA GLY A 409 -17.24 -2.26 -24.74
C GLY A 409 -17.71 -1.30 -25.87
N ASP A 410 -18.53 -0.31 -25.52
CA ASP A 410 -18.98 0.77 -26.42
C ASP A 410 -18.01 1.97 -26.49
N GLY A 411 -16.85 1.87 -25.81
CA GLY A 411 -15.86 2.95 -25.71
C GLY A 411 -16.20 4.02 -24.69
N SER A 412 -17.37 3.96 -24.02
CA SER A 412 -17.68 4.88 -22.92
C SER A 412 -16.89 4.47 -21.66
N GLY A 413 -16.27 5.43 -21.00
CA GLY A 413 -15.59 5.24 -19.72
C GLY A 413 -16.50 5.56 -18.54
N ILE A 414 -16.41 4.79 -17.47
CA ILE A 414 -16.92 5.19 -16.17
C ILE A 414 -15.73 5.73 -15.37
N HIS A 415 -15.83 6.97 -14.93
CA HIS A 415 -14.84 7.59 -14.07
C HIS A 415 -15.41 7.71 -12.67
N LEU A 416 -14.78 7.03 -11.70
CA LEU A 416 -15.14 7.08 -10.28
C LEU A 416 -14.00 7.73 -9.50
N GLY A 417 -14.37 8.49 -8.46
CA GLY A 417 -13.42 9.21 -7.62
C GLY A 417 -13.17 10.63 -8.10
N TYR A 418 -12.06 11.20 -7.69
CA TYR A 418 -11.75 12.63 -7.84
C TYR A 418 -10.50 12.80 -8.67
N GLY A 419 -10.53 13.74 -9.62
CA GLY A 419 -9.44 13.99 -10.54
C GLY A 419 -8.22 14.68 -9.92
N THR A 420 -8.40 15.38 -8.80
CA THR A 420 -7.34 16.13 -8.13
C THR A 420 -7.31 15.88 -6.62
N TYR A 421 -6.14 16.08 -6.02
CA TYR A 421 -5.97 16.01 -4.57
C TYR A 421 -6.92 16.95 -3.82
N ARG A 422 -7.08 18.19 -4.32
CA ARG A 422 -7.93 19.21 -3.68
C ARG A 422 -9.40 18.80 -3.63
N GLU A 423 -9.91 18.24 -4.73
CA GLU A 423 -11.29 17.74 -4.80
C GLU A 423 -11.49 16.57 -3.84
N ALA A 424 -10.56 15.61 -3.84
CA ALA A 424 -10.60 14.46 -2.95
C ALA A 424 -10.58 14.89 -1.47
N LYS A 425 -9.65 15.78 -1.09
CA LYS A 425 -9.55 16.33 0.28
C LYS A 425 -10.84 17.07 0.66
N ALA A 426 -11.34 17.95 -0.20
CA ALA A 426 -12.57 18.72 0.07
C ALA A 426 -13.77 17.79 0.29
N ARG A 427 -13.90 16.73 -0.52
CA ARG A 427 -14.96 15.73 -0.36
C ARG A 427 -14.87 15.01 0.98
N TRP A 428 -13.67 14.57 1.35
CA TRP A 428 -13.46 13.91 2.64
C TRP A 428 -13.85 14.81 3.81
N LEU A 429 -13.33 16.03 3.84
CA LEU A 429 -13.62 17.00 4.89
C LEU A 429 -15.12 17.33 4.99
N SER A 430 -15.80 17.51 3.84
CA SER A 430 -17.24 17.79 3.82
C SER A 430 -18.08 16.61 4.32
N ALA A 431 -17.67 15.37 4.04
CA ALA A 431 -18.42 14.18 4.43
C ALA A 431 -18.21 13.80 5.91
N THR A 432 -17.10 14.22 6.50
CA THR A 432 -16.73 13.81 7.86
C THR A 432 -16.84 14.93 8.89
N ALA A 433 -17.14 16.16 8.43
CA ALA A 433 -17.20 17.37 9.28
C ALA A 433 -15.95 17.52 10.17
N VAL A 434 -14.76 17.24 9.59
CA VAL A 434 -13.45 17.39 10.21
C VAL A 434 -12.92 18.81 9.99
#